data_f42e0e15bbc4928817e52c11bd6d341e
#
_entry.id   f42e0e15bbc4928817e52c11bd6d341e
#
_cell.length_a   1.000
_cell.length_b   1.000
_cell.length_c   1.000
_cell.angle_alpha   90.00
_cell.angle_beta   90.00
_cell.angle_gamma   90.00
#
_symmetry.space_group_name_H-M   'P 1'
#
loop_
_entity.id
_entity.type
_entity.pdbx_description
1 polymer ?
#
loop_
_entity_poly.entity_id
_entity_poly.type
_entity_poly.pdbx_seq_one_letter_code
_entity_poly.pdbx_strand_id
1 'polypeptide(L)'
;MFDERYFFECLKGLLDIDSTTGQFREIQDWLLLELNRLGYESRVCRKGGVIVPFGGETSPIAVTAHLDDIGLMVRKLNADGSLQVCPVGGLYPFYCMGMNVRLHTRDDRIYTGTVCRTPASVHVTEDELRKTAPDYRSNVCVVLDEPVHTPAEVRALGIETGDMIALEPRFTLAGDYVKSRFLDDKAPAAVLLTAMNALKDSSLSLPRKVYAYFAFYEEIGHGTTVLPEDVCDMLALDIAPTGPDQTSDERKVSIFAKDSRFPYHWGMTSELRRTAIDGGIDFVMDIFTPHYGTDCDPSLLAGYDIRHAAIGPGTANSHGYERTHMAGLENTYKLLTAYLMRS
;
A
#
# COMPACT_ATOMS: atom_id res chain seq x y z
N MET A 1 -21.04 1.97 -12.17
CA MET A 1 -20.03 2.30 -13.24
C MET A 1 -18.80 2.83 -12.51
N PHE A 2 -17.59 2.47 -12.95
CA PHE A 2 -16.35 2.99 -12.38
C PHE A 2 -16.24 4.50 -12.62
N ASP A 3 -16.13 5.28 -11.55
CA ASP A 3 -15.94 6.72 -11.62
C ASP A 3 -14.43 7.02 -11.66
N GLU A 4 -13.88 7.09 -12.87
CA GLU A 4 -12.44 7.31 -13.09
C GLU A 4 -11.97 8.65 -12.51
N ARG A 5 -12.80 9.69 -12.59
CA ARG A 5 -12.46 11.01 -12.07
C ARG A 5 -12.27 10.94 -10.54
N TYR A 6 -13.26 10.37 -9.85
CA TYR A 6 -13.22 10.25 -8.41
C TYR A 6 -12.09 9.30 -7.95
N PHE A 7 -11.85 8.21 -8.69
CA PHE A 7 -10.71 7.34 -8.46
C PHE A 7 -9.38 8.11 -8.47
N PHE A 8 -9.14 8.95 -9.47
CA PHE A 8 -7.91 9.73 -9.55
C PHE A 8 -7.85 10.84 -8.50
N GLU A 9 -8.98 11.43 -8.11
CA GLU A 9 -9.03 12.38 -6.99
C GLU A 9 -8.56 11.68 -5.70
N CYS A 10 -9.06 10.48 -5.40
CA CYS A 10 -8.63 9.69 -4.26
C CYS A 10 -7.16 9.25 -4.35
N LEU A 11 -6.77 8.62 -5.47
CA LEU A 11 -5.41 8.12 -5.65
C LEU A 11 -4.37 9.23 -5.48
N LYS A 12 -4.57 10.39 -6.11
CA LYS A 12 -3.64 11.52 -5.96
C LYS A 12 -3.63 12.04 -4.53
N GLY A 13 -4.80 12.22 -3.91
CA GLY A 13 -4.89 12.65 -2.51
C GLY A 13 -4.12 11.73 -1.56
N LEU A 14 -4.21 10.41 -1.77
CA LEU A 14 -3.47 9.42 -1.00
C LEU A 14 -1.96 9.46 -1.29
N LEU A 15 -1.56 9.57 -2.56
CA LEU A 15 -0.14 9.60 -2.95
C LEU A 15 0.59 10.89 -2.53
N ASP A 16 -0.12 12.00 -2.40
CA ASP A 16 0.47 13.28 -1.99
C ASP A 16 0.81 13.33 -0.49
N ILE A 17 0.34 12.35 0.30
CA ILE A 17 0.55 12.27 1.74
C ILE A 17 1.52 11.15 2.08
N ASP A 18 2.57 11.49 2.87
CA ASP A 18 3.53 10.52 3.39
C ASP A 18 2.89 9.64 4.46
N SER A 19 3.08 8.34 4.33
CA SER A 19 2.52 7.35 5.25
C SER A 19 3.44 6.17 5.51
N THR A 20 4.75 6.42 5.64
CA THR A 20 5.69 5.37 6.03
C THR A 20 5.18 4.63 7.27
N THR A 21 5.17 3.29 7.23
CA THR A 21 4.63 2.45 8.31
C THR A 21 5.05 2.95 9.70
N GLY A 22 4.04 3.26 10.53
CA GLY A 22 4.23 3.88 11.84
C GLY A 22 4.03 5.41 11.86
N GLN A 23 4.00 6.07 10.71
CA GLN A 23 3.67 7.49 10.54
C GLN A 23 2.44 7.60 9.65
N PHE A 24 1.27 7.80 10.22
CA PHE A 24 0.01 7.71 9.46
C PHE A 24 -1.02 8.78 9.81
N ARG A 25 -0.69 9.75 10.67
CA ARG A 25 -1.69 10.73 11.16
C ARG A 25 -2.31 11.52 10.00
N GLU A 26 -1.50 12.07 9.12
CA GLU A 26 -1.98 12.94 8.04
C GLU A 26 -2.87 12.18 7.04
N ILE A 27 -2.46 10.98 6.62
CA ILE A 27 -3.27 10.17 5.70
C ILE A 27 -4.54 9.65 6.37
N GLN A 28 -4.50 9.35 7.68
CA GLN A 28 -5.68 9.00 8.45
C GLN A 28 -6.67 10.16 8.53
N ASP A 29 -6.19 11.38 8.82
CA ASP A 29 -7.02 12.58 8.87
C ASP A 29 -7.66 12.88 7.51
N TRP A 30 -6.90 12.75 6.42
CA TRP A 30 -7.43 12.86 5.06
C TRP A 30 -8.53 11.80 4.79
N LEU A 31 -8.28 10.55 5.16
CA LEU A 31 -9.26 9.47 4.99
C LEU A 31 -10.54 9.72 5.78
N LEU A 32 -10.44 10.17 7.04
CA LEU A 32 -11.59 10.48 7.88
C LEU A 32 -12.42 11.63 7.29
N LEU A 33 -11.78 12.66 6.76
CA LEU A 33 -12.46 13.76 6.06
C LEU A 33 -13.20 13.26 4.82
N GLU A 34 -12.56 12.39 4.02
CA GLU A 34 -13.18 11.83 2.82
C GLU A 34 -14.36 10.92 3.15
N LEU A 35 -14.23 10.04 4.14
CA LEU A 35 -15.32 9.18 4.61
C LEU A 35 -16.51 9.99 5.13
N ASN A 36 -16.24 11.07 5.87
CA ASN A 36 -17.29 11.98 6.32
C ASN A 36 -17.97 12.69 5.14
N ARG A 37 -17.21 13.14 4.14
CA ARG A 37 -17.75 13.72 2.89
C ARG A 37 -18.66 12.75 2.15
N LEU A 38 -18.34 11.46 2.19
CA LEU A 38 -19.17 10.39 1.64
C LEU A 38 -20.41 10.07 2.51
N GLY A 39 -20.47 10.59 3.73
CA GLY A 39 -21.57 10.35 4.68
C GLY A 39 -21.41 9.06 5.50
N TYR A 40 -20.23 8.50 5.58
CA TYR A 40 -19.97 7.29 6.36
C TYR A 40 -19.49 7.63 7.78
N GLU A 41 -20.03 6.89 8.76
CA GLU A 41 -19.48 6.86 10.11
C GLU A 41 -18.31 5.86 10.17
N SER A 42 -17.22 6.23 10.83
CA SER A 42 -16.03 5.42 10.95
C SER A 42 -15.59 5.24 12.39
N ARG A 43 -14.89 4.14 12.65
CA ARG A 43 -14.23 3.85 13.93
C ARG A 43 -12.73 3.73 13.72
N VAL A 44 -11.95 4.46 14.51
CA VAL A 44 -10.49 4.38 14.51
C VAL A 44 -10.02 3.34 15.52
N CYS A 45 -9.16 2.42 15.09
CA CYS A 45 -8.50 1.44 15.96
C CYS A 45 -7.29 2.08 16.67
N ARG A 46 -6.81 1.47 17.76
CA ARG A 46 -5.67 2.00 18.54
C ARG A 46 -4.38 2.15 17.72
N LYS A 47 -4.16 1.31 16.71
CA LYS A 47 -3.02 1.38 15.79
C LYS A 47 -3.26 2.25 14.55
N GLY A 48 -4.35 2.99 14.52
CA GLY A 48 -4.66 3.88 13.41
C GLY A 48 -5.64 3.34 12.38
N GLY A 49 -5.80 2.03 12.21
CA GLY A 49 -6.71 1.44 11.24
C GLY A 49 -8.13 2.00 11.33
N VAL A 50 -8.77 2.24 10.20
CA VAL A 50 -10.10 2.86 10.11
C VAL A 50 -11.11 1.84 9.60
N ILE A 51 -12.17 1.60 10.38
CA ILE A 51 -13.23 0.64 10.05
C ILE A 51 -14.52 1.37 9.81
N VAL A 52 -15.17 1.08 8.68
CA VAL A 52 -16.41 1.70 8.23
C VAL A 52 -17.48 0.62 7.98
N PRO A 53 -18.51 0.51 8.82
CA PRO A 53 -19.63 -0.39 8.55
C PRO A 53 -20.58 0.21 7.51
N PHE A 54 -21.02 -0.60 6.54
CA PHE A 54 -22.07 -0.22 5.60
C PHE A 54 -22.76 -1.46 4.99
N GLY A 55 -23.78 -1.24 4.19
CA GLY A 55 -24.53 -2.31 3.51
C GLY A 55 -25.62 -2.94 4.34
N GLY A 56 -25.87 -4.24 4.14
CA GLY A 56 -26.90 -5.03 4.83
C GLY A 56 -26.54 -5.42 6.26
N GLU A 57 -27.24 -6.43 6.80
CA GLU A 57 -27.05 -6.82 8.21
C GLU A 57 -26.57 -8.27 8.40
N THR A 58 -26.53 -9.05 7.33
CA THR A 58 -26.22 -10.49 7.40
C THR A 58 -24.85 -10.80 6.82
N SER A 59 -24.28 -11.94 7.20
CA SER A 59 -23.03 -12.50 6.64
C SER A 59 -21.90 -11.46 6.52
N PRO A 60 -21.42 -10.87 7.62
CA PRO A 60 -20.49 -9.76 7.59
C PRO A 60 -19.17 -10.12 6.91
N ILE A 61 -18.72 -9.22 6.04
CA ILE A 61 -17.41 -9.30 5.37
C ILE A 61 -16.55 -8.08 5.69
N ALA A 62 -15.29 -8.27 6.02
CA ALA A 62 -14.29 -7.20 6.00
C ALA A 62 -13.65 -7.11 4.62
N VAL A 63 -13.67 -5.94 4.02
CA VAL A 63 -12.93 -5.61 2.79
C VAL A 63 -11.79 -4.69 3.18
N THR A 64 -10.55 -5.09 2.97
CA THR A 64 -9.37 -4.36 3.44
C THR A 64 -8.55 -3.82 2.29
N ALA A 65 -7.91 -2.69 2.54
CA ALA A 65 -6.84 -2.13 1.74
C ALA A 65 -5.91 -1.38 2.69
N HIS A 66 -4.61 -1.39 2.47
CA HIS A 66 -3.71 -0.66 3.36
C HIS A 66 -3.31 0.72 2.83
N LEU A 67 -2.91 1.59 3.74
CA LEU A 67 -2.52 2.97 3.43
C LEU A 67 -1.11 3.31 3.91
N ASP A 68 -0.44 2.37 4.57
CA ASP A 68 0.96 2.55 4.92
C ASP A 68 1.87 2.18 3.74
N ASP A 69 2.97 2.89 3.67
CA ASP A 69 3.99 2.77 2.62
C ASP A 69 5.29 2.21 3.20
N ILE A 70 6.04 1.48 2.38
CA ILE A 70 7.45 1.20 2.67
C ILE A 70 8.26 2.50 2.67
N GLY A 71 9.28 2.57 3.50
CA GLY A 71 10.12 3.76 3.57
C GLY A 71 11.44 3.51 4.27
N LEU A 72 12.02 4.56 4.83
CA LEU A 72 13.28 4.51 5.55
C LEU A 72 13.13 5.14 6.94
N MET A 73 14.10 4.80 7.80
CA MET A 73 14.23 5.39 9.13
C MET A 73 15.67 5.80 9.36
N VAL A 74 15.89 6.94 10.03
CA VAL A 74 17.21 7.37 10.44
C VAL A 74 17.78 6.39 11.46
N ARG A 75 18.88 5.73 11.09
CA ARG A 75 19.59 4.79 11.97
C ARG A 75 20.70 5.45 12.75
N LYS A 76 21.44 6.37 12.09
CA LYS A 76 22.62 7.03 12.67
C LYS A 76 22.95 8.29 11.90
N LEU A 77 23.47 9.28 12.59
CA LEU A 77 24.07 10.48 11.98
C LEU A 77 25.54 10.20 11.66
N ASN A 78 25.93 10.30 10.40
CA ASN A 78 27.31 10.08 9.95
C ASN A 78 28.22 11.29 10.27
N ALA A 79 29.52 11.07 10.30
CA ALA A 79 30.50 12.10 10.65
C ALA A 79 30.49 13.30 9.69
N ASP A 80 30.04 13.11 8.46
CA ASP A 80 29.94 14.13 7.40
C ASP A 80 28.57 14.83 7.34
N GLY A 81 27.68 14.58 8.30
CA GLY A 81 26.32 15.15 8.33
C GLY A 81 25.30 14.36 7.49
N SER A 82 25.71 13.37 6.70
CA SER A 82 24.74 12.46 6.05
C SER A 82 24.07 11.53 7.05
N LEU A 83 22.95 10.89 6.64
CA LEU A 83 22.19 9.99 7.49
C LEU A 83 22.36 8.54 7.03
N GLN A 84 22.88 7.68 7.90
CA GLN A 84 22.72 6.24 7.70
C GLN A 84 21.26 5.87 7.97
N VAL A 85 20.68 5.05 7.11
CA VAL A 85 19.27 4.68 7.17
C VAL A 85 19.08 3.17 7.25
N CYS A 86 17.91 2.74 7.68
CA CYS A 86 17.45 1.37 7.56
C CYS A 86 16.05 1.35 6.95
N PRO A 87 15.65 0.25 6.26
CA PRO A 87 14.33 0.15 5.67
C PRO A 87 13.23 -0.01 6.73
N VAL A 88 12.05 0.47 6.42
CA VAL A 88 10.78 0.18 7.05
C VAL A 88 9.95 -0.54 6.00
N GLY A 89 9.54 -1.80 6.28
CA GLY A 89 8.96 -2.67 5.27
C GLY A 89 9.98 -3.25 4.28
N GLY A 90 9.49 -3.79 3.18
CA GLY A 90 10.26 -4.52 2.17
C GLY A 90 11.02 -3.66 1.16
N LEU A 91 11.58 -2.52 1.55
CA LEU A 91 12.30 -1.62 0.64
C LEU A 91 13.75 -2.07 0.40
N TYR A 92 14.05 -2.53 -0.81
CA TYR A 92 15.40 -2.88 -1.22
C TYR A 92 16.21 -1.66 -1.67
N PRO A 93 17.53 -1.57 -1.36
CA PRO A 93 18.35 -0.39 -1.66
C PRO A 93 18.36 0.02 -3.12
N PHE A 94 18.30 -0.95 -4.05
CA PHE A 94 18.28 -0.67 -5.49
C PHE A 94 17.10 0.19 -5.92
N TYR A 95 15.95 0.06 -5.26
CA TYR A 95 14.71 0.73 -5.64
C TYR A 95 14.56 2.14 -5.08
N CYS A 96 15.46 2.56 -4.18
CA CYS A 96 15.42 3.91 -3.61
C CYS A 96 16.59 4.81 -4.04
N MET A 97 17.59 4.28 -4.75
CA MET A 97 18.75 5.07 -5.17
C MET A 97 18.38 6.27 -6.06
N GLY A 98 18.87 7.45 -5.69
CA GLY A 98 18.60 8.70 -6.40
C GLY A 98 17.19 9.26 -6.20
N MET A 99 16.42 8.71 -5.25
CA MET A 99 15.11 9.22 -4.92
C MET A 99 15.19 10.42 -4.02
N ASN A 100 14.34 11.42 -4.27
CA ASN A 100 14.07 12.47 -3.30
C ASN A 100 13.29 11.89 -2.12
N VAL A 101 13.55 12.45 -0.96
CA VAL A 101 12.91 12.04 0.29
C VAL A 101 12.43 13.24 1.10
N ARG A 102 11.44 13.00 1.95
CA ARG A 102 11.00 13.88 3.03
C ARG A 102 11.27 13.18 4.35
N LEU A 103 12.07 13.83 5.19
CA LEU A 103 12.37 13.39 6.55
C LEU A 103 11.43 14.11 7.52
N HIS A 104 10.72 13.35 8.32
CA HIS A 104 9.80 13.82 9.35
C HIS A 104 10.42 13.64 10.73
N THR A 105 10.60 14.74 11.45
CA THR A 105 11.11 14.75 12.83
C THR A 105 9.98 14.55 13.85
N ARG A 106 10.35 14.20 15.09
CA ARG A 106 9.39 14.02 16.18
C ARG A 106 8.66 15.30 16.61
N ASP A 107 9.18 16.45 16.26
CA ASP A 107 8.59 17.76 16.53
C ASP A 107 7.93 18.40 15.28
N ASP A 108 7.45 17.53 14.38
CA ASP A 108 6.63 17.87 13.20
C ASP A 108 7.34 18.80 12.19
N ARG A 109 8.68 18.79 12.12
CA ARG A 109 9.45 19.46 11.07
C ARG A 109 9.71 18.49 9.92
N ILE A 110 9.75 19.04 8.71
CA ILE A 110 10.01 18.28 7.49
C ILE A 110 11.25 18.85 6.81
N TYR A 111 12.19 17.95 6.47
CA TYR A 111 13.38 18.27 5.70
C TYR A 111 13.40 17.46 4.43
N THR A 112 14.00 17.99 3.36
CA THR A 112 14.19 17.26 2.12
C THR A 112 15.62 16.73 2.00
N GLY A 113 15.80 15.75 1.12
CA GLY A 113 17.10 15.16 0.84
C GLY A 113 17.04 14.15 -0.28
N THR A 114 18.14 13.47 -0.52
CA THR A 114 18.25 12.46 -1.58
C THR A 114 18.92 11.20 -1.05
N VAL A 115 18.41 10.06 -1.45
CA VAL A 115 19.07 8.76 -1.20
C VAL A 115 20.28 8.65 -2.10
N CYS A 116 21.45 8.63 -1.50
CA CYS A 116 22.72 8.58 -2.20
C CYS A 116 23.53 7.34 -1.83
N ARG A 117 24.45 7.03 -2.71
CA ARG A 117 25.51 6.06 -2.43
C ARG A 117 26.74 6.77 -1.89
N THR A 118 27.51 6.13 -1.03
CA THR A 118 28.81 6.62 -0.57
C THR A 118 29.91 5.67 -1.03
N PRO A 119 30.88 6.12 -1.83
CA PRO A 119 30.98 7.44 -2.47
C PRO A 119 29.96 7.64 -3.60
N ALA A 120 29.45 8.85 -3.76
CA ALA A 120 28.32 9.15 -4.65
C ALA A 120 28.73 9.32 -6.13
N SER A 121 29.86 9.97 -6.39
CA SER A 121 30.24 10.35 -7.75
C SER A 121 31.00 9.25 -8.46
N VAL A 122 30.47 8.79 -9.60
CA VAL A 122 31.10 7.78 -10.43
C VAL A 122 32.46 8.21 -10.99
N HIS A 123 32.66 9.51 -11.21
CA HIS A 123 33.89 10.04 -11.83
C HIS A 123 35.13 10.04 -10.90
N VAL A 124 34.90 10.00 -9.60
CA VAL A 124 35.95 10.01 -8.57
C VAL A 124 35.91 8.77 -7.67
N THR A 125 35.14 7.76 -8.07
CA THR A 125 35.02 6.51 -7.35
C THR A 125 35.81 5.42 -8.07
N GLU A 126 36.63 4.68 -7.35
CA GLU A 126 37.42 3.56 -7.88
C GLU A 126 36.51 2.45 -8.44
N ASP A 127 37.01 1.72 -9.44
CA ASP A 127 36.25 0.73 -10.21
C ASP A 127 35.63 -0.36 -9.35
N GLU A 128 36.32 -0.84 -8.34
CA GLU A 128 35.81 -1.86 -7.42
C GLU A 128 34.61 -1.37 -6.61
N LEU A 129 34.70 -0.16 -6.10
CA LEU A 129 33.59 0.47 -5.34
C LEU A 129 32.40 0.79 -6.24
N ARG A 130 32.62 1.17 -7.51
CA ARG A 130 31.52 1.41 -8.48
C ARG A 130 30.68 0.15 -8.74
N LYS A 131 31.28 -1.03 -8.68
CA LYS A 131 30.63 -2.33 -8.93
C LYS A 131 29.94 -2.92 -7.70
N THR A 132 30.19 -2.36 -6.52
CA THR A 132 29.58 -2.85 -5.27
C THR A 132 28.08 -2.56 -5.25
N ALA A 133 27.24 -3.53 -4.87
CA ALA A 133 25.81 -3.34 -4.75
C ALA A 133 25.45 -2.31 -3.64
N PRO A 134 24.35 -1.56 -3.79
CA PRO A 134 23.84 -0.72 -2.70
C PRO A 134 23.48 -1.58 -1.47
N ASP A 135 23.89 -1.10 -0.28
CA ASP A 135 23.63 -1.76 1.00
C ASP A 135 23.46 -0.69 2.09
N TYR A 136 22.34 -0.74 2.82
CA TYR A 136 22.02 0.20 3.90
C TYR A 136 23.04 0.23 5.03
N ARG A 137 23.79 -0.85 5.24
CA ARG A 137 24.79 -0.94 6.31
C ARG A 137 26.11 -0.27 5.96
N SER A 138 26.45 -0.21 4.67
CA SER A 138 27.80 0.14 4.26
C SER A 138 27.90 1.35 3.33
N ASN A 139 26.97 1.53 2.39
CA ASN A 139 27.16 2.50 1.31
C ASN A 139 25.91 3.23 0.84
N VAL A 140 24.79 3.12 1.54
CA VAL A 140 23.57 3.90 1.28
C VAL A 140 23.35 4.89 2.42
N CYS A 141 23.14 6.15 2.07
CA CYS A 141 22.82 7.22 3.02
C CYS A 141 21.79 8.18 2.44
N VAL A 142 21.22 9.02 3.28
CA VAL A 142 20.46 10.20 2.86
C VAL A 142 21.32 11.42 3.07
N VAL A 143 21.45 12.23 2.03
CA VAL A 143 22.08 13.54 2.07
C VAL A 143 20.94 14.58 2.14
N LEU A 144 20.95 15.41 3.18
CA LEU A 144 19.94 16.45 3.38
C LEU A 144 20.21 17.66 2.45
N ASP A 145 19.14 18.35 2.07
CA ASP A 145 19.21 19.61 1.34
C ASP A 145 19.46 20.80 2.29
N GLU A 146 20.25 20.55 3.35
CA GLU A 146 20.62 21.48 4.40
C GLU A 146 22.15 21.63 4.48
N PRO A 147 22.69 22.81 4.82
CA PRO A 147 24.12 23.03 4.90
C PRO A 147 24.74 22.45 6.20
N VAL A 148 24.60 21.15 6.39
CA VAL A 148 25.11 20.42 7.56
C VAL A 148 26.24 19.49 7.17
N HIS A 149 27.30 19.47 7.95
CA HIS A 149 28.53 18.70 7.71
C HIS A 149 28.99 17.91 8.93
N THR A 150 28.24 17.97 10.02
CA THR A 150 28.56 17.29 11.26
C THR A 150 27.30 16.74 11.94
N PRO A 151 27.42 15.69 12.77
CA PRO A 151 26.28 15.19 13.56
C PRO A 151 25.69 16.24 14.51
N ALA A 152 26.49 17.21 14.97
CA ALA A 152 26.03 18.27 15.87
C ALA A 152 25.10 19.26 15.14
N GLU A 153 25.42 19.60 13.90
CA GLU A 153 24.59 20.47 13.06
C GLU A 153 23.28 19.78 12.69
N VAL A 154 23.32 18.49 12.35
CA VAL A 154 22.11 17.70 12.09
C VAL A 154 21.19 17.64 13.32
N ARG A 155 21.76 17.42 14.52
CA ARG A 155 20.97 17.45 15.76
C ARG A 155 20.38 18.84 16.06
N ALA A 156 21.06 19.91 15.66
CA ALA A 156 20.54 21.28 15.82
C ALA A 156 19.27 21.51 14.97
N LEU A 157 19.09 20.76 13.87
CA LEU A 157 17.84 20.72 13.11
C LEU A 157 16.73 19.92 13.82
N GLY A 158 17.01 19.24 14.93
CA GLY A 158 16.10 18.36 15.64
C GLY A 158 16.00 16.96 15.04
N ILE A 159 16.88 16.60 14.12
CA ILE A 159 16.91 15.29 13.50
C ILE A 159 17.62 14.29 14.41
N GLU A 160 17.00 13.14 14.65
CA GLU A 160 17.54 12.10 15.51
C GLU A 160 17.30 10.68 14.96
N THR A 161 17.92 9.71 15.62
CA THR A 161 17.68 8.30 15.32
C THR A 161 16.22 7.93 15.58
N GLY A 162 15.58 7.29 14.59
CA GLY A 162 14.18 6.89 14.65
C GLY A 162 13.23 7.85 13.94
N ASP A 163 13.72 8.94 13.36
CA ASP A 163 12.92 9.80 12.49
C ASP A 163 12.59 9.08 11.18
N MET A 164 11.38 9.29 10.68
CA MET A 164 10.86 8.61 9.49
C MET A 164 11.25 9.35 8.22
N ILE A 165 11.47 8.59 7.17
CA ILE A 165 11.81 9.12 5.85
C ILE A 165 10.91 8.49 4.80
N ALA A 166 10.07 9.31 4.19
CA ALA A 166 9.22 8.95 3.07
C ALA A 166 9.92 9.23 1.74
N LEU A 167 9.67 8.38 0.73
CA LEU A 167 10.17 8.57 -0.63
C LEU A 167 9.13 9.31 -1.49
N GLU A 168 9.60 10.06 -2.47
CA GLU A 168 8.72 10.72 -3.44
C GLU A 168 7.96 9.69 -4.31
N PRO A 169 6.63 9.80 -4.48
CA PRO A 169 5.83 8.83 -5.23
C PRO A 169 6.06 8.89 -6.75
N ARG A 170 6.36 10.05 -7.32
CA ARG A 170 6.58 10.28 -8.78
C ARG A 170 5.39 9.86 -9.64
N PHE A 171 4.17 10.26 -9.27
CA PHE A 171 2.98 9.92 -10.03
C PHE A 171 3.05 10.37 -11.48
N THR A 172 2.71 9.47 -12.43
CA THR A 172 2.72 9.73 -13.87
C THR A 172 1.62 8.93 -14.58
N LEU A 173 0.89 9.59 -15.46
CA LEU A 173 -0.01 8.93 -16.41
C LEU A 173 0.64 8.87 -17.78
N ALA A 174 0.59 7.71 -18.45
CA ALA A 174 1.11 7.50 -19.79
C ALA A 174 0.11 6.67 -20.62
N GLY A 175 -0.82 7.37 -21.28
CA GLY A 175 -2.02 6.74 -21.82
C GLY A 175 -2.83 6.14 -20.66
N ASP A 176 -3.22 4.88 -20.80
CA ASP A 176 -3.97 4.16 -19.77
C ASP A 176 -3.08 3.52 -18.68
N TYR A 177 -1.75 3.75 -18.71
CA TYR A 177 -0.85 3.28 -17.68
C TYR A 177 -0.73 4.28 -16.54
N VAL A 178 -0.91 3.79 -15.32
CA VAL A 178 -0.70 4.51 -14.06
C VAL A 178 0.65 4.08 -13.50
N LYS A 179 1.53 5.04 -13.23
CA LYS A 179 2.86 4.79 -12.68
C LYS A 179 3.09 5.66 -11.46
N SER A 180 3.52 5.05 -10.39
CA SER A 180 3.94 5.72 -9.16
C SER A 180 4.69 4.72 -8.26
N ARG A 181 5.37 5.19 -7.23
CA ARG A 181 5.54 4.37 -6.04
C ARG A 181 4.22 4.34 -5.27
N PHE A 182 4.06 3.35 -4.42
CA PHE A 182 2.93 3.24 -3.49
C PHE A 182 1.56 3.07 -4.18
N LEU A 183 1.53 2.55 -5.43
CA LEU A 183 0.30 1.95 -5.96
C LEU A 183 -0.11 0.76 -5.09
N ASP A 184 0.87 0.10 -4.52
CA ASP A 184 0.84 -0.79 -3.38
C ASP A 184 0.73 0.01 -2.08
N ASP A 185 -0.39 0.15 -1.41
CA ASP A 185 -1.72 -0.37 -1.80
C ASP A 185 -2.72 0.79 -2.01
N LYS A 186 -2.20 2.01 -2.24
CA LYS A 186 -3.04 3.22 -2.42
C LYS A 186 -3.95 3.15 -3.64
N ALA A 187 -3.58 2.36 -4.67
CA ALA A 187 -4.45 2.18 -5.84
C ALA A 187 -5.65 1.26 -5.53
N PRO A 188 -5.52 0.07 -4.94
CA PRO A 188 -6.62 -0.71 -4.39
C PRO A 188 -7.46 0.05 -3.34
N ALA A 189 -6.84 0.84 -2.46
CA ALA A 189 -7.56 1.68 -1.51
C ALA A 189 -8.43 2.74 -2.22
N ALA A 190 -7.92 3.37 -3.28
CA ALA A 190 -8.71 4.28 -4.12
C ALA A 190 -9.85 3.55 -4.86
N VAL A 191 -9.64 2.29 -5.28
CA VAL A 191 -10.71 1.43 -5.82
C VAL A 191 -11.79 1.18 -4.77
N LEU A 192 -11.40 0.87 -3.53
CA LEU A 192 -12.36 0.67 -2.42
C LEU A 192 -13.18 1.93 -2.15
N LEU A 193 -12.54 3.10 -2.05
CA LEU A 193 -13.22 4.39 -1.88
C LEU A 193 -14.17 4.68 -3.05
N THR A 194 -13.76 4.36 -4.29
CA THR A 194 -14.61 4.52 -5.49
C THR A 194 -15.83 3.60 -5.43
N ALA A 195 -15.65 2.36 -4.97
CA ALA A 195 -16.76 1.44 -4.76
C ALA A 195 -17.72 1.94 -3.65
N MET A 196 -17.20 2.43 -2.55
CA MET A 196 -18.00 3.03 -1.47
C MET A 196 -18.77 4.24 -1.96
N ASN A 197 -18.15 5.14 -2.74
CA ASN A 197 -18.84 6.29 -3.33
C ASN A 197 -20.01 5.87 -4.23
N ALA A 198 -19.82 4.83 -5.05
CA ALA A 198 -20.88 4.32 -5.93
C ALA A 198 -22.03 3.61 -5.17
N LEU A 199 -21.70 2.99 -4.03
CA LEU A 199 -22.67 2.20 -3.24
C LEU A 199 -23.47 3.04 -2.24
N LYS A 200 -22.97 4.22 -1.82
CA LYS A 200 -23.67 5.08 -0.84
C LYS A 200 -25.07 5.54 -1.27
N ASP A 201 -25.23 5.86 -2.56
CA ASP A 201 -26.46 6.40 -3.14
C ASP A 201 -27.31 5.31 -3.83
N SER A 202 -26.86 4.06 -3.79
CA SER A 202 -27.58 2.99 -4.46
C SER A 202 -28.88 2.70 -3.68
N SER A 203 -30.03 2.83 -4.37
CA SER A 203 -31.28 2.23 -3.93
C SER A 203 -31.19 0.70 -3.82
N LEU A 204 -30.04 0.14 -4.17
CA LEU A 204 -29.66 -1.25 -4.05
C LEU A 204 -29.09 -1.47 -2.65
N SER A 205 -29.88 -2.08 -1.76
CA SER A 205 -29.34 -2.56 -0.49
C SER A 205 -28.33 -3.68 -0.77
N LEU A 206 -27.10 -3.52 -0.30
CA LEU A 206 -26.17 -4.65 -0.28
C LEU A 206 -26.78 -5.79 0.54
N PRO A 207 -26.75 -7.03 0.06
CA PRO A 207 -27.38 -8.15 0.77
C PRO A 207 -26.68 -8.50 2.07
N ARG A 208 -25.37 -8.19 2.16
CA ARG A 208 -24.53 -8.49 3.33
C ARG A 208 -23.98 -7.25 3.97
N LYS A 209 -23.64 -7.34 5.26
CA LYS A 209 -22.92 -6.31 5.99
C LYS A 209 -21.48 -6.24 5.53
N VAL A 210 -20.98 -5.05 5.27
CA VAL A 210 -19.61 -4.82 4.84
C VAL A 210 -18.92 -3.91 5.84
N TYR A 211 -17.69 -4.27 6.18
CA TYR A 211 -16.76 -3.43 6.89
C TYR A 211 -15.61 -3.08 5.93
N ALA A 212 -15.58 -1.85 5.39
CA ALA A 212 -14.36 -1.35 4.77
C ALA A 212 -13.34 -1.12 5.87
N TYR A 213 -12.15 -1.69 5.73
CA TYR A 213 -11.09 -1.57 6.71
C TYR A 213 -9.82 -1.05 6.03
N PHE A 214 -9.50 0.21 6.26
CA PHE A 214 -8.26 0.80 5.82
C PHE A 214 -7.18 0.53 6.86
N ALA A 215 -6.24 -0.34 6.53
CA ALA A 215 -5.22 -0.81 7.45
C ALA A 215 -3.96 0.08 7.42
N PHE A 216 -3.23 0.02 8.51
CA PHE A 216 -1.86 0.52 8.65
C PHE A 216 -1.01 -0.61 9.24
N TYR A 217 0.28 -0.62 9.00
CA TYR A 217 1.22 -1.67 9.37
C TYR A 217 1.11 -2.97 8.54
N GLU A 218 0.46 -2.94 7.35
CA GLU A 218 0.45 -4.09 6.46
C GLU A 218 1.87 -4.44 6.02
N GLU A 219 2.65 -3.45 5.59
CA GLU A 219 4.01 -3.55 5.04
C GLU A 219 5.04 -4.22 5.99
N ILE A 220 4.66 -4.40 7.23
CA ILE A 220 5.44 -5.16 8.22
C ILE A 220 4.69 -6.39 8.75
N GLY A 221 3.63 -6.81 8.06
CA GLY A 221 2.83 -8.00 8.37
C GLY A 221 1.99 -7.88 9.63
N HIS A 222 1.50 -6.68 9.99
CA HIS A 222 0.73 -6.43 11.21
C HIS A 222 -0.47 -5.50 11.01
N GLY A 223 -1.10 -5.48 9.83
CA GLY A 223 -2.22 -4.62 9.47
C GLY A 223 -3.49 -4.91 10.27
N THR A 224 -4.22 -5.91 9.87
CA THR A 224 -5.60 -6.23 10.34
C THR A 224 -5.64 -7.23 11.49
N THR A 225 -4.88 -7.02 12.54
CA THR A 225 -4.88 -7.90 13.74
C THR A 225 -6.12 -7.76 14.63
N VAL A 226 -7.02 -6.84 14.32
CA VAL A 226 -8.29 -6.64 15.05
C VAL A 226 -9.41 -6.48 14.02
N LEU A 227 -10.39 -7.38 14.06
CA LEU A 227 -11.61 -7.32 13.26
C LEU A 227 -12.83 -7.09 14.16
N PRO A 228 -13.95 -6.57 13.62
CA PRO A 228 -15.24 -6.66 14.30
C PRO A 228 -15.60 -8.13 14.62
N GLU A 229 -16.20 -8.35 15.79
CA GLU A 229 -16.45 -9.71 16.33
C GLU A 229 -17.37 -10.57 15.45
N ASP A 230 -18.24 -9.93 14.66
CA ASP A 230 -19.21 -10.60 13.80
C ASP A 230 -18.68 -10.92 12.39
N VAL A 231 -17.45 -10.51 12.04
CA VAL A 231 -16.86 -10.79 10.72
C VAL A 231 -16.66 -12.29 10.52
N CYS A 232 -17.19 -12.82 9.42
CA CYS A 232 -17.03 -14.22 9.03
C CYS A 232 -16.23 -14.43 7.72
N ASP A 233 -16.15 -13.39 6.89
CA ASP A 233 -15.37 -13.37 5.66
C ASP A 233 -14.43 -12.17 5.63
N MET A 234 -13.30 -12.33 4.95
CA MET A 234 -12.36 -11.23 4.72
C MET A 234 -11.87 -11.26 3.27
N LEU A 235 -11.94 -10.12 2.60
CA LEU A 235 -11.42 -9.89 1.26
C LEU A 235 -10.36 -8.79 1.31
N ALA A 236 -9.12 -9.13 1.11
CA ALA A 236 -8.08 -8.14 0.92
C ALA A 236 -8.09 -7.64 -0.54
N LEU A 237 -8.06 -6.33 -0.69
CA LEU A 237 -7.67 -5.68 -1.92
C LEU A 237 -6.19 -5.35 -1.79
N ASP A 238 -5.39 -5.85 -2.73
CA ASP A 238 -3.95 -5.67 -2.72
C ASP A 238 -3.42 -5.80 -4.14
N ILE A 239 -2.25 -5.29 -4.45
CA ILE A 239 -1.71 -5.39 -5.81
C ILE A 239 -1.30 -6.84 -6.11
N ALA A 240 -1.41 -7.24 -7.37
CA ALA A 240 -0.97 -8.55 -7.83
C ALA A 240 0.36 -8.41 -8.59
N PRO A 241 1.49 -8.84 -8.04
CA PRO A 241 2.77 -8.72 -8.71
C PRO A 241 2.77 -9.42 -10.06
N THR A 242 3.28 -8.74 -11.11
CA THR A 242 3.52 -9.36 -12.41
C THR A 242 4.96 -9.83 -12.55
N GLY A 243 5.18 -10.94 -13.22
CA GLY A 243 6.52 -11.50 -13.43
C GLY A 243 6.53 -12.65 -14.42
N PRO A 244 7.71 -13.17 -14.79
CA PRO A 244 7.83 -14.24 -15.79
C PRO A 244 7.09 -15.53 -15.44
N ASP A 245 6.97 -15.83 -14.15
CA ASP A 245 6.32 -17.04 -13.65
C ASP A 245 4.89 -16.78 -13.14
N GLN A 246 4.36 -15.57 -13.34
CA GLN A 246 3.04 -15.14 -12.92
C GLN A 246 2.05 -15.14 -14.10
N THR A 247 0.80 -15.44 -13.80
CA THR A 247 -0.32 -15.26 -14.76
C THR A 247 -0.94 -13.88 -14.68
N SER A 248 -0.60 -13.11 -13.66
CA SER A 248 -1.06 -11.74 -13.43
C SER A 248 -0.68 -10.82 -14.58
N ASP A 249 -1.62 -9.96 -14.97
CA ASP A 249 -1.54 -9.04 -16.10
C ASP A 249 -2.04 -7.66 -15.64
N GLU A 250 -1.33 -6.60 -15.99
CA GLU A 250 -1.68 -5.22 -15.61
C GLU A 250 -3.10 -4.80 -16.04
N ARG A 251 -3.69 -5.47 -17.05
CA ARG A 251 -5.04 -5.18 -17.56
C ARG A 251 -6.14 -5.99 -16.88
N LYS A 252 -5.79 -6.95 -16.04
CA LYS A 252 -6.73 -7.88 -15.42
C LYS A 252 -6.75 -7.74 -13.90
N VAL A 253 -7.85 -8.15 -13.30
CA VAL A 253 -7.86 -8.43 -11.88
C VAL A 253 -7.33 -9.85 -11.62
N SER A 254 -6.45 -10.00 -10.66
CA SER A 254 -6.00 -11.29 -10.16
C SER A 254 -6.84 -11.72 -8.97
N ILE A 255 -7.25 -12.99 -8.95
CA ILE A 255 -7.83 -13.67 -7.79
C ILE A 255 -6.71 -14.54 -7.22
N PHE A 256 -6.34 -14.31 -5.97
CA PHE A 256 -5.21 -14.99 -5.36
C PHE A 256 -5.60 -16.40 -4.90
N ALA A 257 -4.89 -17.40 -5.39
CA ALA A 257 -5.09 -18.79 -4.97
C ALA A 257 -4.26 -19.11 -3.72
N LYS A 258 -3.07 -18.51 -3.60
CA LYS A 258 -2.14 -18.68 -2.48
C LYS A 258 -1.14 -17.54 -2.46
N ASP A 259 -0.75 -17.12 -1.26
CA ASP A 259 0.46 -16.31 -1.03
C ASP A 259 1.60 -17.15 -0.40
N SER A 260 2.58 -16.51 0.21
CA SER A 260 3.72 -17.21 0.80
C SER A 260 3.35 -18.02 2.05
N ARG A 261 2.32 -17.63 2.77
CA ARG A 261 1.93 -18.26 4.05
C ARG A 261 0.80 -19.26 3.87
N PHE A 262 -0.32 -18.83 3.27
CA PHE A 262 -1.54 -19.60 3.26
C PHE A 262 -2.13 -19.77 1.85
N PRO A 263 -2.77 -20.93 1.54
CA PRO A 263 -3.75 -20.98 0.47
C PRO A 263 -4.98 -20.17 0.90
N TYR A 264 -5.52 -19.36 -0.01
CA TYR A 264 -6.78 -18.66 0.23
C TYR A 264 -7.96 -19.65 0.25
N HIS A 265 -9.05 -19.27 0.92
CA HIS A 265 -10.19 -20.18 1.12
C HIS A 265 -10.82 -20.61 -0.21
N TRP A 266 -10.79 -21.91 -0.50
CA TRP A 266 -11.21 -22.50 -1.78
C TRP A 266 -12.63 -22.11 -2.19
N GLY A 267 -13.59 -22.12 -1.25
CA GLY A 267 -14.98 -21.73 -1.52
C GLY A 267 -15.07 -20.28 -1.95
N MET A 268 -14.44 -19.39 -1.22
CA MET A 268 -14.48 -17.94 -1.47
C MET A 268 -13.79 -17.56 -2.78
N THR A 269 -12.63 -18.15 -3.08
CA THR A 269 -11.94 -17.92 -4.37
C THR A 269 -12.74 -18.49 -5.54
N SER A 270 -13.46 -19.62 -5.34
CA SER A 270 -14.38 -20.18 -6.33
C SER A 270 -15.61 -19.30 -6.56
N GLU A 271 -16.13 -18.64 -5.52
CA GLU A 271 -17.23 -17.68 -5.61
C GLU A 271 -16.78 -16.43 -6.40
N LEU A 272 -15.60 -15.86 -6.09
CA LEU A 272 -15.00 -14.75 -6.83
C LEU A 272 -14.80 -15.10 -8.32
N ARG A 273 -14.25 -16.28 -8.60
CA ARG A 273 -14.08 -16.76 -9.97
C ARG A 273 -15.40 -16.85 -10.72
N ARG A 274 -16.45 -17.41 -10.11
CA ARG A 274 -17.79 -17.46 -10.72
C ARG A 274 -18.34 -16.06 -10.98
N THR A 275 -18.19 -15.17 -10.00
CA THR A 275 -18.60 -13.77 -10.14
C THR A 275 -17.94 -13.09 -11.33
N ALA A 276 -16.63 -13.32 -11.51
CA ALA A 276 -15.90 -12.76 -12.66
C ALA A 276 -16.42 -13.34 -14.00
N ILE A 277 -16.66 -14.64 -14.08
CA ILE A 277 -17.20 -15.29 -15.29
C ILE A 277 -18.60 -14.77 -15.61
N ASP A 278 -19.50 -14.77 -14.62
CA ASP A 278 -20.89 -14.34 -14.78
C ASP A 278 -20.99 -12.85 -15.18
N GLY A 279 -20.07 -12.03 -14.67
CA GLY A 279 -19.96 -10.59 -14.96
C GLY A 279 -19.17 -10.23 -16.22
N GLY A 280 -18.58 -11.21 -16.93
CA GLY A 280 -17.72 -10.97 -18.08
C GLY A 280 -16.49 -10.08 -17.73
N ILE A 281 -15.95 -10.26 -16.54
CA ILE A 281 -14.82 -9.49 -16.02
C ILE A 281 -13.51 -10.19 -16.40
N ASP A 282 -12.55 -9.44 -16.93
CA ASP A 282 -11.24 -10.00 -17.27
C ASP A 282 -10.43 -10.27 -15.98
N PHE A 283 -10.16 -11.55 -15.73
CA PHE A 283 -9.45 -11.99 -14.54
C PHE A 283 -8.44 -13.11 -14.82
N VAL A 284 -7.55 -13.32 -13.87
CA VAL A 284 -6.68 -14.48 -13.77
C VAL A 284 -6.69 -15.06 -12.36
N MET A 285 -6.31 -16.33 -12.21
CA MET A 285 -5.97 -16.93 -10.92
C MET A 285 -4.45 -17.00 -10.83
N ASP A 286 -3.86 -16.60 -9.68
CA ASP A 286 -2.41 -16.64 -9.53
C ASP A 286 -1.96 -17.05 -8.13
N ILE A 287 -0.66 -17.37 -8.00
CA ILE A 287 0.02 -17.75 -6.75
C ILE A 287 1.22 -16.85 -6.56
N PHE A 288 1.30 -16.20 -5.40
CA PHE A 288 2.36 -15.25 -5.07
C PHE A 288 3.30 -15.80 -4.01
N THR A 289 4.43 -16.32 -4.44
CA THR A 289 5.49 -16.87 -3.59
C THR A 289 6.86 -16.48 -4.14
N PRO A 290 7.93 -16.43 -3.34
CA PRO A 290 8.03 -16.84 -1.92
C PRO A 290 7.90 -15.69 -0.89
N HIS A 291 7.66 -14.43 -1.26
CA HIS A 291 7.76 -13.26 -0.38
C HIS A 291 6.55 -12.32 -0.47
N TYR A 292 5.36 -12.87 -0.53
CA TYR A 292 4.13 -12.09 -0.62
C TYR A 292 3.18 -12.44 0.54
N GLY A 293 2.47 -11.47 1.05
CA GLY A 293 1.41 -11.61 2.04
C GLY A 293 0.38 -10.51 1.83
N THR A 294 -0.74 -10.56 2.53
CA THR A 294 -1.79 -9.55 2.51
C THR A 294 -2.32 -9.32 3.93
N ASP A 295 -3.16 -8.34 4.10
CA ASP A 295 -3.89 -8.07 5.35
C ASP A 295 -4.66 -9.28 5.90
N CYS A 296 -4.93 -10.31 5.11
CA CYS A 296 -5.55 -11.55 5.59
C CYS A 296 -4.66 -12.31 6.58
N ASP A 297 -3.35 -12.33 6.35
CA ASP A 297 -2.41 -13.12 7.15
C ASP A 297 -2.40 -12.77 8.63
N PRO A 298 -2.29 -11.48 9.02
CA PRO A 298 -2.27 -11.13 10.44
C PRO A 298 -3.57 -11.46 11.15
N SER A 299 -4.72 -11.39 10.47
CA SER A 299 -6.01 -11.78 11.05
C SER A 299 -6.06 -13.28 11.37
N LEU A 300 -5.62 -14.14 10.44
CA LEU A 300 -5.55 -15.59 10.65
C LEU A 300 -4.57 -15.93 11.79
N LEU A 301 -3.41 -15.29 11.81
CA LEU A 301 -2.41 -15.50 12.87
C LEU A 301 -2.89 -15.01 14.24
N ALA A 302 -3.77 -14.00 14.27
CA ALA A 302 -4.42 -13.54 15.50
C ALA A 302 -5.52 -14.49 16.02
N GLY A 303 -5.88 -15.52 15.25
CA GLY A 303 -6.80 -16.58 15.65
C GLY A 303 -8.26 -16.36 15.25
N TYR A 304 -8.52 -15.46 14.28
CA TYR A 304 -9.88 -15.31 13.73
C TYR A 304 -10.26 -16.50 12.87
N ASP A 305 -11.45 -17.06 13.13
CA ASP A 305 -12.06 -18.15 12.33
C ASP A 305 -12.89 -17.52 11.20
N ILE A 306 -12.21 -17.17 10.11
CA ILE A 306 -12.79 -16.48 8.96
C ILE A 306 -12.43 -17.16 7.65
N ARG A 307 -13.35 -17.11 6.65
CA ARG A 307 -12.98 -17.39 5.27
C ARG A 307 -12.27 -16.16 4.70
N HIS A 308 -11.20 -16.37 3.93
CA HIS A 308 -10.41 -15.26 3.42
C HIS A 308 -10.08 -15.44 1.94
N ALA A 309 -9.95 -14.32 1.24
CA ALA A 309 -9.52 -14.23 -0.14
C ALA A 309 -8.80 -12.89 -0.38
N ALA A 310 -8.08 -12.80 -1.49
CA ALA A 310 -7.53 -11.53 -1.95
C ALA A 310 -7.73 -11.37 -3.46
N ILE A 311 -7.91 -10.14 -3.90
CA ILE A 311 -7.99 -9.73 -5.29
C ILE A 311 -7.26 -8.42 -5.50
N GLY A 312 -6.73 -8.20 -6.72
CA GLY A 312 -6.16 -6.91 -7.04
C GLY A 312 -5.69 -6.75 -8.46
N PRO A 313 -5.34 -5.51 -8.87
CA PRO A 313 -4.86 -5.23 -10.21
C PRO A 313 -3.45 -5.78 -10.40
N GLY A 314 -3.17 -6.33 -11.59
CA GLY A 314 -1.80 -6.68 -11.95
C GLY A 314 -0.91 -5.44 -11.88
N THR A 315 0.21 -5.55 -11.14
CA THR A 315 1.13 -4.42 -10.92
C THR A 315 2.57 -4.86 -11.10
N ALA A 316 3.28 -4.16 -11.96
CA ALA A 316 4.70 -4.42 -12.23
C ALA A 316 5.58 -3.61 -11.26
N ASN A 317 6.76 -4.15 -10.93
CA ASN A 317 7.79 -3.53 -10.10
C ASN A 317 7.32 -3.17 -8.67
N SER A 318 6.48 -3.99 -8.04
CA SER A 318 6.09 -3.84 -6.63
C SER A 318 7.29 -3.53 -5.74
N HIS A 319 7.11 -2.64 -4.74
CA HIS A 319 8.13 -2.05 -3.87
C HIS A 319 9.20 -1.21 -4.60
N GLY A 320 9.02 -0.99 -5.91
CA GLY A 320 9.87 -0.14 -6.74
C GLY A 320 9.13 1.10 -7.27
N TYR A 321 9.38 1.48 -8.52
CA TYR A 321 8.56 2.42 -9.27
C TYR A 321 7.52 1.61 -10.06
N GLU A 322 6.36 1.53 -9.52
CA GLU A 322 5.30 0.61 -9.91
C GLU A 322 4.54 1.07 -11.14
N ARG A 323 3.92 0.11 -11.82
CA ARG A 323 3.08 0.34 -12.99
C ARG A 323 1.91 -0.61 -13.00
N THR A 324 0.72 -0.06 -13.23
CA THR A 324 -0.51 -0.81 -13.53
C THR A 324 -1.27 -0.17 -14.68
N HIS A 325 -2.37 -0.75 -15.10
CA HIS A 325 -3.20 -0.28 -16.21
C HIS A 325 -4.63 -0.01 -15.72
N MET A 326 -5.28 1.03 -16.27
CA MET A 326 -6.65 1.41 -15.90
C MET A 326 -7.65 0.24 -16.03
N ALA A 327 -7.49 -0.62 -17.03
CA ALA A 327 -8.35 -1.79 -17.19
C ALA A 327 -8.24 -2.77 -16.02
N GLY A 328 -7.04 -2.97 -15.43
CA GLY A 328 -6.86 -3.82 -14.24
C GLY A 328 -7.55 -3.23 -13.01
N LEU A 329 -7.42 -1.91 -12.81
CA LEU A 329 -8.09 -1.18 -11.73
C LEU A 329 -9.62 -1.25 -11.89
N GLU A 330 -10.13 -1.02 -13.11
CA GLU A 330 -11.56 -1.11 -13.41
C GLU A 330 -12.09 -2.54 -13.23
N ASN A 331 -11.34 -3.58 -13.64
CA ASN A 331 -11.72 -4.98 -13.44
C ASN A 331 -11.71 -5.35 -11.95
N THR A 332 -10.78 -4.81 -11.15
CA THR A 332 -10.77 -4.98 -9.69
C THR A 332 -12.02 -4.35 -9.07
N TYR A 333 -12.37 -3.13 -9.46
CA TYR A 333 -13.62 -2.47 -9.03
C TYR A 333 -14.86 -3.28 -9.41
N LYS A 334 -14.93 -3.75 -10.66
CA LYS A 334 -16.07 -4.56 -11.15
C LYS A 334 -16.22 -5.86 -10.36
N LEU A 335 -15.12 -6.56 -10.11
CA LEU A 335 -15.16 -7.80 -9.35
C LEU A 335 -15.55 -7.56 -7.91
N LEU A 336 -14.97 -6.56 -7.25
CA LEU A 336 -15.33 -6.16 -5.89
C LEU A 336 -16.83 -5.86 -5.78
N THR A 337 -17.33 -4.94 -6.59
CA THR A 337 -18.72 -4.51 -6.52
C THR A 337 -19.69 -5.64 -6.87
N ALA A 338 -19.42 -6.44 -7.89
CA ALA A 338 -20.22 -7.59 -8.25
C ALA A 338 -20.24 -8.66 -7.15
N TYR A 339 -19.11 -8.88 -6.48
CA TYR A 339 -19.02 -9.84 -5.37
C TYR A 339 -19.79 -9.38 -4.13
N LEU A 340 -19.72 -8.09 -3.78
CA LEU A 340 -20.48 -7.52 -2.65
C LEU A 340 -22.00 -7.52 -2.89
N MET A 341 -22.44 -7.45 -4.14
CA MET A 341 -23.85 -7.50 -4.54
C MET A 341 -24.45 -8.92 -4.57
N ARG A 342 -23.63 -9.98 -4.42
CA ARG A 342 -24.13 -11.35 -4.34
C ARG A 342 -24.80 -11.60 -3.00
N SER A 343 -25.98 -12.25 -3.05
CA SER A 343 -26.70 -12.79 -1.89
C SER A 343 -26.20 -14.17 -1.47
#